data_56322f523c9c0ccf81f303a0b9dcfa38
#
_entry.id   56322f523c9c0ccf81f303a0b9dcfa38
#
_cell.length_a   1.000
_cell.length_b   1.000
_cell.length_c   1.000
_cell.angle_alpha   90.00
_cell.angle_beta   90.00
_cell.angle_gamma   90.00
#
_symmetry.space_group_name_H-M   'P 1'
#
loop_
_entity.id
_entity.type
_entity.pdbx_description
1 polymer ?
#
loop_
_entity_poly.entity_id
_entity_poly.type
_entity_poly.pdbx_seq_one_letter_code
_entity_poly.pdbx_strand_id
1 'polypeptide(L)'
;MSIILDKVNYIYGEGSGFVKHALKDVSLAVDKNEFIGLIGHTGSGKSTLTQIFNGLLRATSGDVYFNGDNIYDKDYDMKKLRSKVGLVFQYPEHQLFETTVFKDVCFGPKNLGLDKRECELRAFEALELVGMDKELFYNSPFELSGGQKRRAAIAGVIAMKPEVLILDEPTAGLDPQGRDEILDMVKAMHEQTQMTVILVSHSMEDVAKYVGRILVMNDGRLMYDDVPREVFAHYRELEKIGLAAPQVTYITVSYTHLRAHETSLHL
;
A
#
# COMPACT_ATOMS: atom_id res chain seq x y z
N MET A 1 -14.78 0.59 -10.29
CA MET A 1 -14.31 0.94 -8.93
C MET A 1 -14.14 -0.35 -8.15
N SER A 2 -12.99 -0.54 -7.49
CA SER A 2 -12.75 -1.74 -6.66
C SER A 2 -13.18 -1.51 -5.22
N ILE A 3 -12.84 -0.34 -4.63
CA ILE A 3 -13.17 0.03 -3.25
C ILE A 3 -13.78 1.43 -3.25
N ILE A 4 -14.87 1.62 -2.50
CA ILE A 4 -15.47 2.93 -2.28
C ILE A 4 -15.67 3.10 -0.78
N LEU A 5 -15.25 4.25 -0.26
CA LEU A 5 -15.57 4.70 1.09
C LEU A 5 -16.56 5.86 1.00
N ASP A 6 -17.63 5.82 1.79
CA ASP A 6 -18.59 6.91 1.92
C ASP A 6 -18.69 7.36 3.38
N LYS A 7 -18.15 8.55 3.65
CA LYS A 7 -18.12 9.23 4.96
C LYS A 7 -17.66 8.33 6.11
N VAL A 8 -16.61 7.58 5.86
CA VAL A 8 -16.06 6.62 6.82
C VAL A 8 -15.43 7.35 7.99
N ASN A 9 -15.84 6.96 9.18
CA ASN A 9 -15.27 7.40 10.45
C ASN A 9 -14.74 6.20 11.23
N TYR A 10 -13.65 6.41 11.97
CA TYR A 10 -13.13 5.40 12.89
C TYR A 10 -12.61 6.02 14.18
N ILE A 11 -13.12 5.51 15.30
CA ILE A 11 -12.78 5.99 16.64
C ILE A 11 -12.19 4.84 17.45
N TYR A 12 -10.94 4.99 17.87
CA TYR A 12 -10.32 4.08 18.83
C TYR A 12 -10.81 4.39 20.24
N GLY A 13 -11.03 3.34 21.04
CA GLY A 13 -11.33 3.48 22.46
C GLY A 13 -12.70 4.10 22.73
N GLU A 14 -13.68 3.92 21.84
CA GLU A 14 -15.06 4.35 22.07
C GLU A 14 -15.60 3.74 23.37
N GLY A 15 -16.06 4.59 24.29
CA GLY A 15 -16.49 4.18 25.64
C GLY A 15 -15.36 4.00 26.66
N SER A 16 -14.11 4.25 26.31
CA SER A 16 -12.95 4.25 27.22
C SER A 16 -12.50 5.67 27.60
N GLY A 17 -11.58 5.79 28.58
CA GLY A 17 -11.02 7.09 28.98
C GLY A 17 -10.06 7.71 27.93
N PHE A 18 -9.71 6.98 26.87
CA PHE A 18 -8.81 7.44 25.80
C PHE A 18 -9.48 7.26 24.44
N VAL A 19 -10.12 8.31 23.96
CA VAL A 19 -10.80 8.33 22.66
C VAL A 19 -9.90 9.02 21.63
N LYS A 20 -9.64 8.34 20.51
CA LYS A 20 -8.91 8.91 19.36
C LYS A 20 -9.72 8.75 18.08
N HIS A 21 -10.17 9.87 17.49
CA HIS A 21 -10.84 9.90 16.19
C HIS A 21 -9.78 9.80 15.08
N ALA A 22 -9.59 8.60 14.56
CA ALA A 22 -8.50 8.28 13.64
C ALA A 22 -8.86 8.51 12.17
N LEU A 23 -10.13 8.34 11.78
CA LEU A 23 -10.65 8.72 10.47
C LEU A 23 -11.91 9.58 10.62
N LYS A 24 -12.02 10.65 9.85
CA LYS A 24 -13.03 11.70 9.96
C LYS A 24 -13.65 11.98 8.59
N ASP A 25 -14.85 11.44 8.35
CA ASP A 25 -15.63 11.62 7.12
C ASP A 25 -14.83 11.35 5.84
N VAL A 26 -14.05 10.26 5.83
CA VAL A 26 -13.23 9.90 4.67
C VAL A 26 -14.11 9.33 3.58
N SER A 27 -14.15 10.01 2.44
CA SER A 27 -14.82 9.55 1.22
C SER A 27 -13.79 9.49 0.08
N LEU A 28 -13.66 8.33 -0.56
CA LEU A 28 -12.77 8.13 -1.70
C LEU A 28 -13.22 6.91 -2.51
N ALA A 29 -12.75 6.84 -3.76
CA ALA A 29 -12.94 5.68 -4.61
C ALA A 29 -11.58 5.23 -5.16
N VAL A 30 -11.32 3.93 -5.12
CA VAL A 30 -10.16 3.28 -5.73
C VAL A 30 -10.65 2.51 -6.95
N ASP A 31 -10.09 2.79 -8.11
CA ASP A 31 -10.42 2.08 -9.33
C ASP A 31 -9.55 0.83 -9.54
N LYS A 32 -9.95 0.00 -10.51
CA LYS A 32 -9.13 -1.15 -10.90
C LYS A 32 -7.89 -0.69 -11.64
N ASN A 33 -6.82 -1.45 -11.49
CA ASN A 33 -5.56 -1.25 -12.19
C ASN A 33 -4.88 0.11 -11.88
N GLU A 34 -5.15 0.70 -10.72
CA GLU A 34 -4.43 1.88 -10.25
C GLU A 34 -3.18 1.50 -9.45
N PHE A 35 -2.15 2.31 -9.57
CA PHE A 35 -1.02 2.32 -8.64
C PHE A 35 -1.06 3.61 -7.84
N ILE A 36 -1.47 3.51 -6.57
CA ILE A 36 -1.78 4.63 -5.69
C ILE A 36 -0.73 4.74 -4.59
N GLY A 37 -0.24 5.95 -4.33
CA GLY A 37 0.54 6.28 -3.14
C GLY A 37 -0.36 6.82 -2.03
N LEU A 38 -0.29 6.24 -0.85
CA LEU A 38 -0.94 6.74 0.36
C LEU A 38 0.10 7.36 1.29
N ILE A 39 0.08 8.68 1.41
CA ILE A 39 1.05 9.45 2.20
C ILE A 39 0.38 10.24 3.33
N GLY A 40 1.18 10.67 4.29
CA GLY A 40 0.74 11.44 5.45
C GLY A 40 1.72 11.26 6.62
N HIS A 41 1.70 12.16 7.57
CA HIS A 41 2.55 12.04 8.77
C HIS A 41 2.16 10.84 9.65
N THR A 42 3.01 10.47 10.59
CA THR A 42 2.71 9.42 11.57
C THR A 42 1.47 9.79 12.38
N GLY A 43 0.49 8.88 12.44
CA GLY A 43 -0.77 9.13 13.14
C GLY A 43 -1.84 9.86 12.31
N SER A 44 -1.62 10.14 11.02
CA SER A 44 -2.60 10.78 10.13
C SER A 44 -3.80 9.88 9.77
N GLY A 45 -3.76 8.58 10.10
CA GLY A 45 -4.86 7.64 9.83
C GLY A 45 -4.57 6.60 8.73
N LYS A 46 -3.40 6.61 8.08
CA LYS A 46 -3.06 5.68 6.98
C LYS A 46 -3.26 4.21 7.33
N SER A 47 -2.63 3.74 8.41
CA SER A 47 -2.74 2.32 8.80
C SER A 47 -4.16 1.94 9.24
N THR A 48 -4.93 2.87 9.79
CA THR A 48 -6.35 2.65 10.06
C THR A 48 -7.13 2.49 8.76
N LEU A 49 -6.86 3.33 7.77
CA LEU A 49 -7.49 3.30 6.46
C LEU A 49 -7.18 1.99 5.72
N THR A 50 -5.90 1.56 5.70
CA THR A 50 -5.50 0.30 5.05
C THR A 50 -6.15 -0.92 5.69
N GLN A 51 -6.31 -0.93 7.01
CA GLN A 51 -7.00 -2.01 7.73
C GLN A 51 -8.51 -2.00 7.51
N ILE A 52 -9.12 -0.86 7.24
CA ILE A 52 -10.53 -0.79 6.83
C ILE A 52 -10.70 -1.33 5.41
N PHE A 53 -9.81 -1.00 4.46
CA PHE A 53 -9.86 -1.56 3.10
C PHE A 53 -9.84 -3.09 3.08
N ASN A 54 -9.03 -3.70 3.94
CA ASN A 54 -8.91 -5.15 4.07
C ASN A 54 -9.98 -5.77 4.99
N GLY A 55 -10.81 -4.95 5.67
CA GLY A 55 -11.82 -5.42 6.62
C GLY A 55 -11.25 -6.00 7.92
N LEU A 56 -10.02 -5.65 8.31
CA LEU A 56 -9.47 -5.94 9.64
C LEU A 56 -10.09 -5.05 10.70
N LEU A 57 -10.38 -3.79 10.34
CA LEU A 57 -11.14 -2.86 11.17
C LEU A 57 -12.50 -2.62 10.55
N ARG A 58 -13.52 -2.52 11.39
CA ARG A 58 -14.87 -2.11 11.00
C ARG A 58 -15.05 -0.63 11.31
N ALA A 59 -15.47 0.18 10.33
CA ALA A 59 -15.75 1.60 10.55
C ALA A 59 -16.74 1.81 11.70
N THR A 60 -16.54 2.88 12.47
CA THR A 60 -17.48 3.29 13.51
C THR A 60 -18.77 3.83 12.89
N SER A 61 -18.67 4.53 11.75
CA SER A 61 -19.79 4.96 10.93
C SER A 61 -19.34 5.17 9.47
N GLY A 62 -20.30 5.30 8.55
CA GLY A 62 -20.08 5.34 7.12
C GLY A 62 -20.06 3.94 6.52
N ASP A 63 -19.99 3.88 5.20
CA ASP A 63 -20.08 2.65 4.43
C ASP A 63 -18.82 2.39 3.61
N VAL A 64 -18.49 1.10 3.45
CA VAL A 64 -17.38 0.64 2.61
C VAL A 64 -17.93 -0.37 1.62
N TYR A 65 -17.65 -0.15 0.34
CA TYR A 65 -18.06 -1.04 -0.73
C TYR A 65 -16.86 -1.67 -1.40
N PHE A 66 -16.95 -2.96 -1.69
CA PHE A 66 -15.98 -3.69 -2.50
C PHE A 66 -16.69 -4.31 -3.70
N ASN A 67 -16.26 -3.93 -4.92
CA ASN A 67 -16.89 -4.35 -6.19
C ASN A 67 -18.42 -4.11 -6.24
N GLY A 68 -18.92 -3.10 -5.55
CA GLY A 68 -20.33 -2.71 -5.50
C GLY A 68 -21.12 -3.25 -4.31
N ASP A 69 -20.59 -4.22 -3.59
CA ASP A 69 -21.23 -4.79 -2.40
C ASP A 69 -20.79 -4.05 -1.13
N ASN A 70 -21.71 -3.71 -0.24
CA ASN A 70 -21.39 -3.15 1.07
C ASN A 70 -20.79 -4.25 1.95
N ILE A 71 -19.54 -4.06 2.40
CA ILE A 71 -18.84 -5.06 3.22
C ILE A 71 -19.43 -5.19 4.64
N TYR A 72 -20.33 -4.30 5.03
CA TYR A 72 -20.98 -4.32 6.35
C TYR A 72 -22.34 -4.99 6.34
N ASP A 73 -22.82 -5.43 5.18
CA ASP A 73 -24.05 -6.21 5.06
C ASP A 73 -23.94 -7.52 5.85
N LYS A 74 -25.08 -7.96 6.43
CA LYS A 74 -25.12 -9.08 7.35
C LYS A 74 -24.58 -10.39 6.79
N ASP A 75 -24.80 -10.60 5.50
CA ASP A 75 -24.43 -11.86 4.81
C ASP A 75 -23.12 -11.72 3.99
N TYR A 76 -22.39 -10.61 4.16
CA TYR A 76 -21.15 -10.38 3.41
C TYR A 76 -20.00 -11.27 3.92
N ASP A 77 -19.35 -11.96 3.02
CA ASP A 77 -18.22 -12.85 3.34
C ASP A 77 -16.89 -12.08 3.50
N MET A 78 -16.57 -11.75 4.73
CA MET A 78 -15.30 -11.07 5.09
C MET A 78 -14.06 -11.91 4.77
N LYS A 79 -14.17 -13.26 4.72
CA LYS A 79 -13.04 -14.11 4.31
C LYS A 79 -12.74 -13.92 2.84
N LYS A 80 -13.79 -13.81 2.01
CA LYS A 80 -13.67 -13.50 0.59
C LYS A 80 -13.03 -12.12 0.37
N LEU A 81 -13.46 -11.09 1.12
CA LEU A 81 -12.84 -9.77 1.05
C LEU A 81 -11.32 -9.85 1.30
N ARG A 82 -10.90 -10.47 2.41
CA ARG A 82 -9.50 -10.58 2.80
C ARG A 82 -8.66 -11.39 1.82
N SER A 83 -9.27 -12.28 1.05
CA SER A 83 -8.59 -12.99 -0.03
C SER A 83 -8.38 -12.11 -1.27
N LYS A 84 -9.25 -11.10 -1.47
CA LYS A 84 -9.23 -10.19 -2.61
C LYS A 84 -8.49 -8.88 -2.37
N VAL A 85 -8.41 -8.45 -1.11
CA VAL A 85 -7.66 -7.28 -0.67
C VAL A 85 -6.52 -7.75 0.21
N GLY A 86 -5.37 -8.02 -0.41
CA GLY A 86 -4.14 -8.43 0.29
C GLY A 86 -3.52 -7.25 1.03
N LEU A 87 -3.06 -7.48 2.25
CA LEU A 87 -2.36 -6.49 3.06
C LEU A 87 -1.01 -7.05 3.52
N VAL A 88 0.06 -6.37 3.14
CA VAL A 88 1.43 -6.63 3.59
C VAL A 88 1.77 -5.55 4.61
N PHE A 89 1.99 -5.94 5.86
CA PHE A 89 2.33 -5.02 6.94
C PHE A 89 3.80 -4.58 6.89
N GLN A 90 4.12 -3.55 7.62
CA GLN A 90 5.49 -3.11 7.84
C GLN A 90 6.35 -4.24 8.44
N TYR A 91 7.58 -4.44 7.94
CA TYR A 91 8.47 -5.56 8.27
C TYR A 91 7.81 -6.94 8.05
N PRO A 92 7.34 -7.22 6.84
CA PRO A 92 6.57 -8.44 6.55
C PRO A 92 7.40 -9.72 6.74
N GLU A 93 8.73 -9.61 6.72
CA GLU A 93 9.67 -10.69 7.00
C GLU A 93 9.55 -11.30 8.40
N HIS A 94 8.98 -10.57 9.36
CA HIS A 94 8.71 -11.09 10.69
C HIS A 94 7.50 -12.04 10.75
N GLN A 95 6.75 -12.13 9.65
CA GLN A 95 5.58 -13.01 9.54
C GLN A 95 5.92 -14.40 9.00
N LEU A 96 7.17 -14.62 8.57
CA LEU A 96 7.64 -15.91 8.09
C LEU A 96 7.88 -16.86 9.26
N PHE A 97 7.28 -18.07 9.22
CA PHE A 97 7.31 -19.01 10.35
C PHE A 97 7.44 -20.49 9.95
N GLU A 98 7.24 -20.81 8.67
CA GLU A 98 7.31 -22.17 8.16
C GLU A 98 8.75 -22.67 8.00
N THR A 99 8.92 -23.98 7.84
CA THR A 99 10.23 -24.61 7.71
C THR A 99 10.93 -24.30 6.39
N THR A 100 10.18 -23.94 5.35
CA THR A 100 10.68 -23.54 4.04
C THR A 100 9.90 -22.37 3.48
N VAL A 101 10.55 -21.54 2.66
CA VAL A 101 9.92 -20.42 1.93
C VAL A 101 8.69 -20.89 1.16
N PHE A 102 8.81 -21.99 0.43
CA PHE A 102 7.71 -22.54 -0.37
C PHE A 102 6.48 -22.89 0.47
N LYS A 103 6.68 -23.49 1.65
CA LYS A 103 5.56 -23.80 2.57
C LYS A 103 4.92 -22.55 3.15
N ASP A 104 5.73 -21.54 3.47
CA ASP A 104 5.23 -20.24 3.95
C ASP A 104 4.30 -19.61 2.90
N VAL A 105 4.71 -19.59 1.64
CA VAL A 105 3.91 -19.05 0.55
C VAL A 105 2.66 -19.88 0.26
N CYS A 106 2.69 -21.20 0.49
CA CYS A 106 1.51 -22.08 0.40
C CYS A 106 0.47 -21.81 1.50
N PHE A 107 0.84 -21.14 2.59
CA PHE A 107 -0.04 -20.98 3.76
C PHE A 107 -1.31 -20.19 3.44
N GLY A 108 -1.19 -19.07 2.69
CA GLY A 108 -2.33 -18.26 2.26
C GLY A 108 -3.36 -19.07 1.44
N PRO A 109 -2.95 -19.67 0.31
CA PRO A 109 -3.80 -20.54 -0.51
C PRO A 109 -4.44 -21.69 0.27
N LYS A 110 -3.70 -22.34 1.18
CA LYS A 110 -4.22 -23.39 2.05
C LYS A 110 -5.36 -22.89 2.96
N ASN A 111 -5.23 -21.69 3.54
CA ASN A 111 -6.27 -21.09 4.36
C ASN A 111 -7.53 -20.70 3.57
N LEU A 112 -7.40 -20.52 2.26
CA LEU A 112 -8.56 -20.34 1.37
C LEU A 112 -9.32 -21.66 1.11
N GLY A 113 -8.75 -22.81 1.53
CA GLY A 113 -9.34 -24.13 1.34
C GLY A 113 -9.02 -24.75 -0.02
N LEU A 114 -7.98 -24.27 -0.71
CA LEU A 114 -7.54 -24.84 -1.97
C LEU A 114 -6.87 -26.19 -1.75
N ASP A 115 -6.96 -27.06 -2.75
CA ASP A 115 -6.26 -28.33 -2.72
C ASP A 115 -4.74 -28.17 -2.79
N LYS A 116 -4.01 -29.25 -2.45
CA LYS A 116 -2.54 -29.21 -2.36
C LYS A 116 -1.88 -28.76 -3.67
N ARG A 117 -2.38 -29.28 -4.80
CA ARG A 117 -1.80 -28.97 -6.13
C ARG A 117 -1.97 -27.52 -6.50
N GLU A 118 -3.15 -26.96 -6.27
CA GLU A 118 -3.41 -25.54 -6.53
C GLU A 118 -2.60 -24.64 -5.58
N CYS A 119 -2.45 -25.01 -4.31
CA CYS A 119 -1.59 -24.28 -3.37
C CYS A 119 -0.14 -24.24 -3.86
N GLU A 120 0.41 -25.40 -4.27
CA GLU A 120 1.79 -25.51 -4.77
C GLU A 120 1.99 -24.71 -6.07
N LEU A 121 1.01 -24.76 -7.00
CA LEU A 121 1.05 -24.00 -8.23
C LEU A 121 1.08 -22.49 -7.97
N ARG A 122 0.17 -21.98 -7.13
CA ARG A 122 0.10 -20.56 -6.78
C ARG A 122 1.33 -20.08 -6.04
N ALA A 123 1.87 -20.90 -5.15
CA ALA A 123 3.11 -20.56 -4.46
C ALA A 123 4.29 -20.46 -5.42
N PHE A 124 4.40 -21.39 -6.37
CA PHE A 124 5.42 -21.35 -7.40
C PHE A 124 5.30 -20.10 -8.28
N GLU A 125 4.11 -19.82 -8.82
CA GLU A 125 3.83 -18.62 -9.61
C GLU A 125 4.15 -17.33 -8.85
N ALA A 126 3.76 -17.24 -7.57
CA ALA A 126 4.00 -16.06 -6.74
C ALA A 126 5.50 -15.84 -6.46
N LEU A 127 6.26 -16.92 -6.20
CA LEU A 127 7.71 -16.82 -5.98
C LEU A 127 8.44 -16.42 -7.25
N GLU A 128 8.04 -16.93 -8.42
CA GLU A 128 8.59 -16.47 -9.71
C GLU A 128 8.25 -14.98 -9.95
N LEU A 129 7.02 -14.57 -9.67
CA LEU A 129 6.55 -13.20 -9.89
C LEU A 129 7.33 -12.16 -9.05
N VAL A 130 7.72 -12.51 -7.82
CA VAL A 130 8.57 -11.64 -6.99
C VAL A 130 10.07 -11.77 -7.31
N GLY A 131 10.44 -12.55 -8.32
CA GLY A 131 11.83 -12.74 -8.71
C GLY A 131 12.68 -13.49 -7.67
N MET A 132 12.09 -14.44 -6.96
CA MET A 132 12.82 -15.31 -6.03
C MET A 132 13.58 -16.40 -6.79
N ASP A 133 14.84 -16.60 -6.44
CA ASP A 133 15.65 -17.66 -7.01
C ASP A 133 15.12 -19.05 -6.64
N LYS A 134 14.98 -19.95 -7.62
CA LYS A 134 14.37 -21.28 -7.41
C LYS A 134 15.14 -22.14 -6.41
N GLU A 135 16.44 -21.94 -6.32
CA GLU A 135 17.29 -22.62 -5.35
C GLU A 135 16.90 -22.31 -3.90
N LEU A 136 16.29 -21.12 -3.66
CA LEU A 136 15.91 -20.66 -2.34
C LEU A 136 14.51 -21.13 -1.90
N PHE A 137 13.70 -21.71 -2.78
CA PHE A 137 12.32 -22.09 -2.48
C PHE A 137 12.20 -23.05 -1.30
N TYR A 138 13.16 -23.96 -1.20
CA TYR A 138 13.16 -25.01 -0.17
C TYR A 138 14.10 -24.71 1.02
N ASN A 139 14.75 -23.54 0.99
CA ASN A 139 15.55 -23.07 2.10
C ASN A 139 14.67 -22.61 3.27
N SER A 140 15.26 -22.58 4.47
CA SER A 140 14.63 -21.96 5.62
C SER A 140 14.49 -20.46 5.40
N PRO A 141 13.32 -19.83 5.67
CA PRO A 141 13.19 -18.38 5.62
C PRO A 141 14.23 -17.64 6.47
N PHE A 142 14.71 -18.27 7.55
CA PHE A 142 15.69 -17.67 8.46
C PHE A 142 17.09 -17.54 7.86
N GLU A 143 17.40 -18.31 6.82
CA GLU A 143 18.70 -18.28 6.11
C GLU A 143 18.75 -17.21 5.02
N LEU A 144 17.62 -16.58 4.68
CA LEU A 144 17.50 -15.57 3.65
C LEU A 144 18.03 -14.21 4.08
N SER A 145 18.51 -13.41 3.12
CA SER A 145 18.76 -11.98 3.33
C SER A 145 17.46 -11.21 3.63
N GLY A 146 17.55 -10.01 4.19
CA GLY A 146 16.38 -9.18 4.48
C GLY A 146 15.50 -8.91 3.25
N GLY A 147 16.10 -8.60 2.11
CA GLY A 147 15.37 -8.38 0.85
C GLY A 147 14.68 -9.66 0.34
N GLN A 148 15.36 -10.81 0.43
CA GLN A 148 14.78 -12.12 0.06
C GLN A 148 13.62 -12.51 0.98
N LYS A 149 13.74 -12.32 2.29
CA LYS A 149 12.64 -12.52 3.25
C LYS A 149 11.43 -11.67 2.90
N ARG A 150 11.66 -10.42 2.54
CA ARG A 150 10.60 -9.48 2.15
C ARG A 150 9.89 -9.92 0.88
N ARG A 151 10.65 -10.35 -0.15
CA ARG A 151 10.07 -10.94 -1.37
C ARG A 151 9.22 -12.18 -1.05
N ALA A 152 9.71 -13.09 -0.19
CA ALA A 152 8.98 -14.27 0.23
C ALA A 152 7.65 -13.91 0.94
N ALA A 153 7.67 -12.95 1.85
CA ALA A 153 6.49 -12.50 2.57
C ALA A 153 5.45 -11.83 1.64
N ILE A 154 5.89 -11.02 0.68
CA ILE A 154 5.03 -10.46 -0.35
C ILE A 154 4.43 -11.58 -1.22
N ALA A 155 5.25 -12.57 -1.63
CA ALA A 155 4.77 -13.74 -2.40
C ALA A 155 3.66 -14.50 -1.66
N GLY A 156 3.75 -14.63 -0.33
CA GLY A 156 2.72 -15.27 0.50
C GLY A 156 1.34 -14.62 0.39
N VAL A 157 1.31 -13.30 0.24
CA VAL A 157 0.06 -12.54 0.02
C VAL A 157 -0.39 -12.67 -1.44
N ILE A 158 0.54 -12.56 -2.40
CA ILE A 158 0.24 -12.64 -3.84
C ILE A 158 -0.29 -14.02 -4.24
N ALA A 159 0.18 -15.09 -3.59
CA ALA A 159 -0.29 -16.46 -3.84
C ALA A 159 -1.79 -16.64 -3.64
N MET A 160 -2.45 -15.76 -2.88
CA MET A 160 -3.90 -15.72 -2.75
C MET A 160 -4.60 -15.13 -3.99
N LYS A 161 -3.85 -14.57 -4.95
CA LYS A 161 -4.34 -13.87 -6.17
C LYS A 161 -5.30 -12.72 -5.82
N PRO A 162 -4.85 -11.74 -5.03
CA PRO A 162 -5.66 -10.59 -4.66
C PRO A 162 -5.97 -9.69 -5.88
N GLU A 163 -7.08 -8.95 -5.83
CA GLU A 163 -7.42 -7.90 -6.80
C GLU A 163 -6.79 -6.56 -6.42
N VAL A 164 -6.59 -6.35 -5.12
CA VAL A 164 -5.94 -5.17 -4.55
C VAL A 164 -4.83 -5.61 -3.61
N LEU A 165 -3.64 -5.09 -3.78
CA LEU A 165 -2.49 -5.30 -2.90
C LEU A 165 -2.14 -4.00 -2.18
N ILE A 166 -2.21 -4.04 -0.86
CA ILE A 166 -1.79 -2.93 -0.01
C ILE A 166 -0.44 -3.27 0.59
N LEU A 167 0.52 -2.37 0.42
CA LEU A 167 1.88 -2.50 0.93
C LEU A 167 2.13 -1.38 1.94
N ASP A 168 2.18 -1.72 3.23
CA ASP A 168 2.44 -0.73 4.29
C ASP A 168 3.94 -0.64 4.56
N GLU A 169 4.57 0.41 4.04
CA GLU A 169 6.01 0.69 4.13
C GLU A 169 6.91 -0.50 3.73
N PRO A 170 6.75 -1.05 2.53
CA PRO A 170 7.43 -2.29 2.13
C PRO A 170 8.96 -2.13 2.01
N THR A 171 9.48 -0.92 2.03
CA THR A 171 10.90 -0.60 1.90
C THR A 171 11.56 -0.17 3.21
N ALA A 172 10.81 -0.15 4.32
CA ALA A 172 11.34 0.28 5.62
C ALA A 172 12.55 -0.57 6.05
N GLY A 173 13.65 0.08 6.43
CA GLY A 173 14.87 -0.59 6.89
C GLY A 173 15.75 -1.22 5.81
N LEU A 174 15.41 -1.07 4.53
CA LEU A 174 16.28 -1.46 3.41
C LEU A 174 17.25 -0.34 3.05
N ASP A 175 18.41 -0.74 2.53
CA ASP A 175 19.34 0.18 1.87
C ASP A 175 18.73 0.74 0.56
N PRO A 176 19.32 1.78 -0.04
CA PRO A 176 18.77 2.39 -1.25
C PRO A 176 18.60 1.41 -2.41
N GLN A 177 19.54 0.47 -2.61
CA GLN A 177 19.48 -0.52 -3.67
C GLN A 177 18.32 -1.51 -3.42
N GLY A 178 18.23 -2.07 -2.24
CA GLY A 178 17.15 -3.00 -1.86
C GLY A 178 15.77 -2.36 -1.93
N ARG A 179 15.68 -1.04 -1.64
CA ARG A 179 14.46 -0.26 -1.81
C ARG A 179 14.02 -0.21 -3.28
N ASP A 180 14.93 0.20 -4.18
CA ASP A 180 14.65 0.28 -5.60
C ASP A 180 14.26 -1.10 -6.16
N GLU A 181 14.98 -2.16 -5.78
CA GLU A 181 14.66 -3.53 -6.21
C GLU A 181 13.25 -3.98 -5.80
N ILE A 182 12.80 -3.66 -4.59
CA ILE A 182 11.43 -4.01 -4.14
C ILE A 182 10.39 -3.20 -4.90
N LEU A 183 10.60 -1.90 -5.09
CA LEU A 183 9.63 -1.04 -5.78
C LEU A 183 9.55 -1.33 -7.28
N ASP A 184 10.68 -1.61 -7.93
CA ASP A 184 10.73 -2.03 -9.33
C ASP A 184 10.02 -3.38 -9.52
N MET A 185 10.21 -4.34 -8.59
CA MET A 185 9.47 -5.61 -8.57
C MET A 185 7.96 -5.37 -8.43
N VAL A 186 7.52 -4.51 -7.50
CA VAL A 186 6.10 -4.19 -7.29
C VAL A 186 5.51 -3.54 -8.54
N LYS A 187 6.23 -2.62 -9.18
CA LYS A 187 5.82 -1.98 -10.43
C LYS A 187 5.66 -2.99 -11.57
N ALA A 188 6.68 -3.83 -11.79
CA ALA A 188 6.63 -4.87 -12.82
C ALA A 188 5.45 -5.84 -12.60
N MET A 189 5.22 -6.21 -11.35
CA MET A 189 4.11 -7.06 -10.96
C MET A 189 2.75 -6.39 -11.22
N HIS A 190 2.59 -5.10 -10.88
CA HIS A 190 1.39 -4.32 -11.20
C HIS A 190 1.13 -4.29 -12.72
N GLU A 191 2.15 -3.98 -13.52
CA GLU A 191 2.06 -3.92 -14.99
C GLU A 191 1.68 -5.28 -15.60
N GLN A 192 2.24 -6.38 -15.07
CA GLN A 192 2.00 -7.73 -15.57
C GLN A 192 0.62 -8.27 -15.20
N THR A 193 0.16 -8.02 -13.98
CA THR A 193 -1.07 -8.62 -13.43
C THR A 193 -2.29 -7.72 -13.51
N GLN A 194 -2.08 -6.42 -13.75
CA GLN A 194 -3.11 -5.38 -13.72
C GLN A 194 -3.84 -5.29 -12.35
N MET A 195 -3.17 -5.77 -11.30
CA MET A 195 -3.65 -5.69 -9.93
C MET A 195 -3.57 -4.24 -9.43
N THR A 196 -4.58 -3.77 -8.72
CA THR A 196 -4.53 -2.47 -8.05
C THR A 196 -3.50 -2.53 -6.92
N VAL A 197 -2.60 -1.55 -6.83
CA VAL A 197 -1.60 -1.45 -5.77
C VAL A 197 -1.79 -0.17 -4.97
N ILE A 198 -1.80 -0.28 -3.64
CA ILE A 198 -1.77 0.86 -2.72
C ILE A 198 -0.46 0.79 -1.94
N LEU A 199 0.44 1.72 -2.23
CA LEU A 199 1.73 1.86 -1.59
C LEU A 199 1.66 2.90 -0.48
N VAL A 200 1.74 2.49 0.77
CA VAL A 200 1.94 3.42 1.89
C VAL A 200 3.44 3.68 2.02
N SER A 201 3.83 4.93 1.94
CA SER A 201 5.25 5.32 2.03
C SER A 201 5.42 6.67 2.71
N HIS A 202 6.54 6.82 3.41
CA HIS A 202 7.03 8.11 3.90
C HIS A 202 8.04 8.77 2.93
N SER A 203 8.47 8.05 1.88
CA SER A 203 9.39 8.57 0.88
C SER A 203 8.62 9.23 -0.26
N MET A 204 8.69 10.54 -0.33
CA MET A 204 8.04 11.31 -1.40
C MET A 204 8.69 11.05 -2.76
N GLU A 205 10.00 10.74 -2.77
CA GLU A 205 10.74 10.36 -3.97
C GLU A 205 10.17 9.06 -4.58
N ASP A 206 9.97 8.03 -3.74
CA ASP A 206 9.42 6.74 -4.18
C ASP A 206 8.00 6.94 -4.74
N VAL A 207 7.17 7.68 -4.02
CA VAL A 207 5.79 7.94 -4.44
C VAL A 207 5.78 8.71 -5.77
N ALA A 208 6.60 9.77 -5.91
CA ALA A 208 6.69 10.53 -7.16
C ALA A 208 7.15 9.68 -8.35
N LYS A 209 8.04 8.70 -8.12
CA LYS A 209 8.64 7.85 -9.16
C LYS A 209 7.71 6.73 -9.63
N TYR A 210 6.94 6.14 -8.73
CA TYR A 210 6.27 4.86 -9.00
C TYR A 210 4.77 4.95 -9.17
N VAL A 211 4.08 5.92 -8.54
CA VAL A 211 2.61 5.92 -8.51
C VAL A 211 1.97 6.87 -9.52
N GLY A 212 0.77 6.52 -9.97
CA GLY A 212 -0.03 7.36 -10.87
C GLY A 212 -0.97 8.33 -10.15
N ARG A 213 -1.27 8.09 -8.87
CA ARG A 213 -2.21 8.88 -8.05
C ARG A 213 -1.75 8.90 -6.61
N ILE A 214 -1.96 9.99 -5.90
CA ILE A 214 -1.57 10.16 -4.51
C ILE A 214 -2.80 10.53 -3.67
N LEU A 215 -2.97 9.81 -2.57
CA LEU A 215 -3.88 10.12 -1.50
C LEU A 215 -3.08 10.70 -0.33
N VAL A 216 -3.38 11.91 0.08
CA VAL A 216 -2.72 12.57 1.22
C VAL A 216 -3.65 12.58 2.43
N MET A 217 -3.23 11.89 3.49
CA MET A 217 -3.95 11.89 4.76
C MET A 217 -3.36 12.88 5.76
N ASN A 218 -4.22 13.70 6.35
CA ASN A 218 -3.86 14.61 7.43
C ASN A 218 -4.94 14.61 8.52
N ASP A 219 -4.55 14.40 9.78
CA ASP A 219 -5.47 14.40 10.94
C ASP A 219 -6.75 13.58 10.76
N GLY A 220 -6.64 12.42 10.12
CA GLY A 220 -7.74 11.51 9.87
C GLY A 220 -8.65 11.90 8.69
N ARG A 221 -8.29 12.92 7.91
CA ARG A 221 -9.02 13.36 6.72
C ARG A 221 -8.21 13.15 5.45
N LEU A 222 -8.89 12.93 4.34
CA LEU A 222 -8.30 13.00 3.02
C LEU A 222 -8.13 14.47 2.64
N MET A 223 -6.87 14.90 2.48
CA MET A 223 -6.53 16.29 2.17
C MET A 223 -6.39 16.53 0.68
N TYR A 224 -5.70 15.62 -0.01
CA TYR A 224 -5.52 15.62 -1.47
C TYR A 224 -5.75 14.24 -2.04
N ASP A 225 -6.25 14.22 -3.26
CA ASP A 225 -6.49 13.02 -4.06
C ASP A 225 -6.31 13.40 -5.53
N ASP A 226 -5.08 13.26 -6.04
CA ASP A 226 -4.75 13.71 -7.40
C ASP A 226 -3.47 13.02 -7.91
N VAL A 227 -3.10 13.33 -9.15
CA VAL A 227 -1.83 12.90 -9.75
C VAL A 227 -0.63 13.53 -9.01
N PRO A 228 0.54 12.88 -9.02
CA PRO A 228 1.72 13.36 -8.27
C PRO A 228 2.07 14.81 -8.55
N ARG A 229 1.99 15.23 -9.80
CA ARG A 229 2.30 16.61 -10.21
C ARG A 229 1.44 17.66 -9.49
N GLU A 230 0.15 17.42 -9.41
CA GLU A 230 -0.81 18.36 -8.81
C GLU A 230 -0.67 18.35 -7.28
N VAL A 231 -0.50 17.17 -6.67
CA VAL A 231 -0.27 17.08 -5.21
C VAL A 231 1.01 17.82 -4.82
N PHE A 232 2.13 17.61 -5.52
CA PHE A 232 3.39 18.25 -5.19
C PHE A 232 3.46 19.74 -5.58
N ALA A 233 2.54 20.24 -6.41
CA ALA A 233 2.38 21.68 -6.59
C ALA A 233 1.99 22.42 -5.30
N HIS A 234 1.33 21.70 -4.36
CA HIS A 234 0.98 22.19 -3.02
C HIS A 234 2.10 21.99 -1.98
N TYR A 235 3.38 21.90 -2.40
CA TYR A 235 4.52 21.55 -1.52
C TYR A 235 4.58 22.38 -0.23
N ARG A 236 4.24 23.68 -0.27
CA ARG A 236 4.23 24.56 0.93
C ARG A 236 3.19 24.15 1.97
N GLU A 237 2.07 23.56 1.53
CA GLU A 237 1.01 23.07 2.40
C GLU A 237 1.40 21.71 2.96
N LEU A 238 2.04 20.87 2.12
CA LEU A 238 2.59 19.58 2.54
C LEU A 238 3.67 19.76 3.61
N GLU A 239 4.56 20.75 3.46
CA GLU A 239 5.58 21.08 4.48
C GLU A 239 4.97 21.47 5.83
N LYS A 240 3.88 22.23 5.85
CA LYS A 240 3.18 22.62 7.08
C LYS A 240 2.64 21.41 7.87
N ILE A 241 2.35 20.31 7.19
CA ILE A 241 1.90 19.06 7.81
C ILE A 241 3.02 18.02 7.96
N GLY A 242 4.29 18.45 7.79
CA GLY A 242 5.47 17.62 7.99
C GLY A 242 5.78 16.64 6.84
N LEU A 243 5.27 16.90 5.63
CA LEU A 243 5.58 16.14 4.41
C LEU A 243 6.49 16.98 3.51
N ALA A 244 7.71 16.51 3.26
CA ALA A 244 8.58 17.13 2.27
C ALA A 244 8.11 16.79 0.84
N ALA A 245 8.27 17.71 -0.11
CA ALA A 245 8.10 17.37 -1.52
C ALA A 245 9.38 16.69 -2.06
N PRO A 246 9.32 15.98 -3.22
CA PRO A 246 10.51 15.49 -3.88
C PRO A 246 11.49 16.62 -4.21
N GLN A 247 12.80 16.33 -4.15
CA GLN A 247 13.85 17.34 -4.40
C GLN A 247 13.70 18.04 -5.77
N VAL A 248 13.27 17.28 -6.78
CA VAL A 248 13.02 17.82 -8.13
C VAL A 248 11.97 18.93 -8.13
N THR A 249 10.98 18.88 -7.24
CA THR A 249 9.94 19.91 -7.10
C THR A 249 10.55 21.26 -6.71
N TYR A 250 11.46 21.27 -5.74
CA TYR A 250 12.14 22.50 -5.29
C TYR A 250 13.03 23.10 -6.38
N ILE A 251 13.74 22.26 -7.13
CA ILE A 251 14.59 22.71 -8.24
C ILE A 251 13.73 23.36 -9.34
N THR A 252 12.62 22.72 -9.72
CA THR A 252 11.72 23.23 -10.77
C THR A 252 11.11 24.56 -10.38
N VAL A 253 10.66 24.70 -9.13
CA VAL A 253 10.10 25.97 -8.63
C VAL A 253 11.16 27.07 -8.58
N SER A 254 12.37 26.77 -8.11
CA SER A 254 13.48 27.73 -8.10
C SER A 254 13.84 28.21 -9.49
N TYR A 255 13.87 27.31 -10.50
CA TYR A 255 14.17 27.64 -11.87
C TYR A 255 13.09 28.50 -12.53
N THR A 256 11.81 28.23 -12.28
CA THR A 256 10.71 29.04 -12.79
C THR A 256 10.70 30.45 -12.18
N HIS A 257 11.05 30.61 -10.90
CA HIS A 257 11.21 31.92 -10.26
C HIS A 257 12.39 32.71 -10.83
N LEU A 258 13.53 32.06 -11.09
CA LEU A 258 14.70 32.70 -11.71
C LEU A 258 14.37 33.22 -13.12
N ARG A 259 13.71 32.41 -13.96
CA ARG A 259 13.26 32.84 -15.30
C ARG A 259 12.24 33.98 -15.26
N ALA A 260 11.33 33.96 -14.30
CA ALA A 260 10.36 35.06 -14.15
C ALA A 260 11.05 36.39 -13.78
N HIS A 261 12.13 36.34 -12.99
CA HIS A 261 12.95 37.51 -12.68
C HIS A 261 13.77 38.00 -13.87
N GLU A 262 14.32 37.12 -14.70
CA GLU A 262 15.07 37.51 -15.89
C GLU A 262 14.17 38.18 -16.96
N THR A 263 12.94 37.70 -17.12
CA THR A 263 11.98 38.33 -18.07
C THR A 263 11.44 39.68 -17.57
N SER A 264 11.45 39.94 -16.27
CA SER A 264 11.04 41.26 -15.72
C SER A 264 12.16 42.30 -15.76
N LEU A 265 13.42 41.92 -16.03
CA LEU A 265 14.54 42.87 -16.18
C LEU A 265 14.78 43.29 -17.64
N HIS A 266 13.99 42.79 -18.58
CA HIS A 266 14.07 43.14 -20.03
C HIS A 266 12.82 43.86 -20.54
N LEU A 267 12.02 44.43 -19.67
CA LEU A 267 10.95 45.40 -19.93
C LEU A 267 11.26 46.71 -19.22
#